data_20e4c29d48728d47e30dc45963b307ac
#
_entry.id   20e4c29d48728d47e30dc45963b307ac
#
_cell.length_a   1.000
_cell.length_b   1.000
_cell.length_c   1.000
_cell.angle_alpha   90.00
_cell.angle_beta   90.00
_cell.angle_gamma   90.00
#
_symmetry.space_group_name_H-M   'P 1'
#
loop_
_entity.id
_entity.type
_entity.pdbx_description
1 polymer ?
#
loop_
_entity_poly.entity_id
_entity_poly.type
_entity_poly.pdbx_seq_one_letter_code
_entity_poly.pdbx_strand_id
1 'polypeptide(L)'
;METNKEEDVTLSVVMPAYNEGTHITDNLLETSRVLSGFVKRYEIIAVDDGSADNTAECIHRAEMQDTHIRGISYQPNGGKGHAIRTGIAAAEGRYIAFLDSDLELPPILLKRFLKDMKEQNADIVIGSKLHPESKLHYPMLRKIMSYGYYLMLKMMFHLNTHDTQTGIKLFKKEVIKPIVSQMQAEGYAFDIEILAMAAKDGRKICEAPIELNYSRDDSKGGRRIGLKDVAKVFNETVEVKRRMHTHGR
;
A
#
# COMPACT_ATOMS: atom_id res chain seq x y z
N MET A 1 16.29 -3.42 35.52
CA MET A 1 16.58 -4.32 34.39
C MET A 1 15.78 -3.79 33.21
N GLU A 2 16.37 -2.91 32.44
CA GLU A 2 15.81 -2.49 31.15
C GLU A 2 15.99 -3.66 30.18
N THR A 3 14.90 -4.31 29.85
CA THR A 3 14.88 -5.33 28.81
C THR A 3 15.25 -4.67 27.48
N ASN A 4 16.30 -5.11 26.88
CA ASN A 4 16.79 -4.75 25.54
C ASN A 4 15.63 -4.76 24.53
N LYS A 5 15.01 -3.59 24.31
CA LYS A 5 14.02 -3.37 23.24
C LYS A 5 14.67 -3.21 21.84
N GLU A 6 15.94 -3.62 21.72
CA GLU A 6 16.70 -3.40 20.47
C GLU A 6 16.60 -4.53 19.46
N GLU A 7 15.86 -5.61 19.74
CA GLU A 7 15.86 -6.80 18.86
C GLU A 7 14.71 -6.88 17.84
N ASP A 8 13.70 -6.03 17.93
CA ASP A 8 12.51 -6.12 17.07
C ASP A 8 12.66 -5.37 15.74
N VAL A 9 12.12 -5.95 14.66
CA VAL A 9 12.00 -5.28 13.35
C VAL A 9 11.21 -3.98 13.50
N THR A 10 11.77 -2.88 13.01
CA THR A 10 11.14 -1.57 13.12
C THR A 10 10.12 -1.33 12.01
N LEU A 11 10.44 -1.73 10.77
CA LEU A 11 9.63 -1.49 9.59
C LEU A 11 9.52 -2.75 8.74
N SER A 12 8.31 -3.19 8.46
CA SER A 12 8.02 -4.15 7.39
C SER A 12 7.46 -3.42 6.18
N VAL A 13 7.98 -3.70 5.00
CA VAL A 13 7.46 -3.19 3.73
C VAL A 13 6.88 -4.34 2.92
N VAL A 14 5.57 -4.36 2.73
CA VAL A 14 4.86 -5.36 1.91
C VAL A 14 4.80 -4.85 0.48
N MET A 15 5.31 -5.63 -0.45
CA MET A 15 5.33 -5.32 -1.88
C MET A 15 4.59 -6.42 -2.66
N PRO A 16 3.31 -6.18 -3.04
CA PRO A 16 2.55 -7.13 -3.86
C PRO A 16 3.05 -7.09 -5.30
N ALA A 17 3.19 -8.24 -5.93
CA ALA A 17 3.63 -8.39 -7.31
C ALA A 17 2.72 -9.35 -8.08
N TYR A 18 2.40 -9.02 -9.32
CA TYR A 18 1.67 -9.89 -10.24
C TYR A 18 2.12 -9.67 -11.68
N ASN A 19 2.81 -10.66 -12.25
CA ASN A 19 3.44 -10.60 -13.58
C ASN A 19 4.45 -9.42 -13.70
N GLU A 20 5.34 -9.32 -12.72
CA GLU A 20 6.37 -8.27 -12.60
C GLU A 20 7.80 -8.84 -12.80
N GLY A 21 7.93 -10.02 -13.39
CA GLY A 21 9.21 -10.72 -13.54
C GLY A 21 10.33 -9.94 -14.21
N THR A 22 9.99 -8.88 -14.98
CA THR A 22 10.99 -8.05 -15.67
C THR A 22 11.75 -7.12 -14.72
N HIS A 23 11.12 -6.63 -13.64
CA HIS A 23 11.67 -5.54 -12.84
C HIS A 23 11.71 -5.83 -11.34
N ILE A 24 11.00 -6.86 -10.86
CA ILE A 24 10.79 -7.07 -9.43
C ILE A 24 12.09 -7.28 -8.65
N THR A 25 13.07 -7.99 -9.21
CA THR A 25 14.37 -8.21 -8.53
C THR A 25 15.05 -6.88 -8.25
N ASP A 26 15.20 -6.02 -9.26
CA ASP A 26 15.89 -4.75 -9.16
C ASP A 26 15.14 -3.80 -8.22
N ASN A 27 13.80 -3.78 -8.30
CA ASN A 27 12.95 -2.93 -7.47
C ASN A 27 13.01 -3.34 -5.98
N LEU A 28 13.08 -4.63 -5.67
CA LEU A 28 13.25 -5.12 -4.30
C LEU A 28 14.62 -4.74 -3.73
N LEU A 29 15.69 -4.94 -4.50
CA LEU A 29 17.05 -4.59 -4.09
C LEU A 29 17.21 -3.07 -3.93
N GLU A 30 16.63 -2.27 -4.83
CA GLU A 30 16.62 -0.81 -4.71
C GLU A 30 15.84 -0.36 -3.46
N THR A 31 14.69 -0.98 -3.18
CA THR A 31 13.94 -0.70 -1.97
C THR A 31 14.76 -0.97 -0.72
N SER A 32 15.45 -2.10 -0.65
CA SER A 32 16.34 -2.46 0.46
C SER A 32 17.47 -1.46 0.60
N ARG A 33 18.17 -1.12 -0.49
CA ARG A 33 19.23 -0.13 -0.52
C ARG A 33 18.77 1.23 0.03
N VAL A 34 17.57 1.68 -0.34
CA VAL A 34 17.02 2.95 0.14
C VAL A 34 16.66 2.88 1.61
N LEU A 35 16.02 1.79 2.06
CA LEU A 35 15.61 1.61 3.46
C LEU A 35 16.82 1.57 4.40
N SER A 36 17.91 0.90 4.02
CA SER A 36 19.14 0.81 4.81
C SER A 36 19.75 2.19 5.15
N GLY A 37 19.47 3.20 4.33
CA GLY A 37 19.93 4.57 4.55
C GLY A 37 19.22 5.31 5.71
N PHE A 38 18.09 4.80 6.25
CA PHE A 38 17.37 5.49 7.31
C PHE A 38 16.66 4.59 8.33
N VAL A 39 16.61 3.26 8.11
CA VAL A 39 16.05 2.28 9.07
C VAL A 39 17.08 1.19 9.31
N LYS A 40 17.45 0.98 10.58
CA LYS A 40 18.44 -0.05 10.93
C LYS A 40 17.92 -1.49 10.84
N ARG A 41 16.64 -1.68 11.15
CA ARG A 41 15.98 -2.99 11.22
C ARG A 41 14.71 -2.97 10.42
N TYR A 42 14.73 -3.58 9.28
CA TYR A 42 13.58 -3.67 8.37
C TYR A 42 13.53 -5.05 7.73
N GLU A 43 12.38 -5.36 7.19
CA GLU A 43 12.14 -6.46 6.29
C GLU A 43 11.32 -6.00 5.09
N ILE A 44 11.52 -6.66 3.97
CA ILE A 44 10.71 -6.49 2.77
C ILE A 44 10.03 -7.81 2.50
N ILE A 45 8.71 -7.81 2.41
CA ILE A 45 7.91 -8.99 2.14
C ILE A 45 7.34 -8.84 0.73
N ALA A 46 7.96 -9.52 -0.23
CA ALA A 46 7.48 -9.58 -1.60
C ALA A 46 6.42 -10.67 -1.72
N VAL A 47 5.21 -10.31 -2.14
CA VAL A 47 4.10 -11.26 -2.27
C VAL A 47 3.74 -11.44 -3.74
N ASP A 48 4.06 -12.61 -4.28
CA ASP A 48 3.65 -13.01 -5.62
C ASP A 48 2.21 -13.50 -5.61
N ASP A 49 1.32 -12.71 -6.20
CA ASP A 49 -0.12 -12.95 -6.28
C ASP A 49 -0.49 -13.94 -7.41
N GLY A 50 0.18 -15.09 -7.41
CA GLY A 50 -0.13 -16.14 -8.37
C GLY A 50 0.23 -15.77 -9.80
N SER A 51 1.43 -15.23 -10.03
CA SER A 51 1.91 -14.87 -11.37
C SER A 51 2.01 -16.07 -12.31
N ALA A 52 1.81 -15.81 -13.60
CA ALA A 52 1.98 -16.80 -14.66
C ALA A 52 3.36 -16.72 -15.33
N ASP A 53 4.11 -15.65 -15.05
CA ASP A 53 5.47 -15.44 -15.55
C ASP A 53 6.53 -15.87 -14.50
N ASN A 54 7.78 -15.46 -14.68
CA ASN A 54 8.89 -15.79 -13.78
C ASN A 54 9.00 -14.88 -12.54
N THR A 55 7.91 -14.20 -12.12
CA THR A 55 7.93 -13.28 -10.97
C THR A 55 8.42 -13.97 -9.69
N ALA A 56 7.89 -15.16 -9.36
CA ALA A 56 8.30 -15.91 -8.17
C ALA A 56 9.80 -16.22 -8.16
N GLU A 57 10.37 -16.65 -9.30
CA GLU A 57 11.79 -16.91 -9.44
C GLU A 57 12.63 -15.65 -9.28
N CYS A 58 12.13 -14.51 -9.78
CA CYS A 58 12.79 -13.22 -9.65
C CYS A 58 12.79 -12.70 -8.21
N ILE A 59 11.72 -12.92 -7.46
CA ILE A 59 11.64 -12.62 -6.02
C ILE A 59 12.64 -13.50 -5.26
N HIS A 60 12.68 -14.80 -5.55
CA HIS A 60 13.64 -15.70 -4.91
C HIS A 60 15.10 -15.29 -5.18
N ARG A 61 15.42 -14.81 -6.38
CA ARG A 61 16.75 -14.26 -6.69
C ARG A 61 17.09 -13.03 -5.85
N ALA A 62 16.15 -12.16 -5.56
CA ALA A 62 16.36 -11.00 -4.68
C ALA A 62 16.59 -11.45 -3.23
N GLU A 63 15.80 -12.41 -2.74
CA GLU A 63 15.93 -13.01 -1.41
C GLU A 63 17.31 -13.64 -1.19
N MET A 64 17.85 -14.31 -2.20
CA MET A 64 19.22 -14.88 -2.14
C MET A 64 20.33 -13.83 -2.12
N GLN A 65 20.06 -12.60 -2.56
CA GLN A 65 21.04 -11.51 -2.59
C GLN A 65 20.96 -10.62 -1.35
N ASP A 66 19.80 -10.54 -0.69
CA ASP A 66 19.60 -9.68 0.48
C ASP A 66 18.68 -10.36 1.51
N THR A 67 19.23 -10.64 2.67
CA THR A 67 18.55 -11.33 3.78
C THR A 67 17.39 -10.52 4.40
N HIS A 68 17.25 -9.23 4.09
CA HIS A 68 16.11 -8.43 4.49
C HIS A 68 14.88 -8.67 3.61
N ILE A 69 15.05 -9.35 2.46
CA ILE A 69 13.97 -9.64 1.52
C ILE A 69 13.47 -11.05 1.76
N ARG A 70 12.18 -11.22 1.83
CA ARG A 70 11.48 -12.50 1.96
C ARG A 70 10.35 -12.61 0.96
N GLY A 71 10.34 -13.70 0.19
CA GLY A 71 9.28 -14.01 -0.78
C GLY A 71 8.16 -14.84 -0.18
N ILE A 72 6.93 -14.57 -0.60
CA ILE A 72 5.74 -15.40 -0.38
C ILE A 72 5.05 -15.54 -1.73
N SER A 73 4.79 -16.78 -2.15
CA SER A 73 4.06 -17.08 -3.39
C SER A 73 2.93 -18.04 -3.13
N TYR A 74 1.85 -17.92 -3.87
CA TYR A 74 0.70 -18.83 -3.83
C TYR A 74 0.02 -18.91 -5.20
N GLN A 75 -0.87 -19.86 -5.36
CA GLN A 75 -1.74 -20.03 -6.52
C GLN A 75 -3.16 -20.39 -6.05
N PRO A 76 -4.21 -20.00 -6.76
CA PRO A 76 -4.23 -19.08 -7.91
C PRO A 76 -4.13 -17.61 -7.50
N ASN A 77 -4.12 -16.68 -8.49
CA ASN A 77 -4.22 -15.23 -8.24
C ASN A 77 -5.41 -14.91 -7.34
N GLY A 78 -5.16 -14.23 -6.23
CA GLY A 78 -6.16 -13.84 -5.23
C GLY A 78 -6.55 -12.36 -5.29
N GLY A 79 -5.83 -11.57 -6.09
CA GLY A 79 -6.01 -10.12 -6.19
C GLY A 79 -5.16 -9.32 -5.19
N LYS A 80 -4.96 -8.04 -5.52
CA LYS A 80 -4.04 -7.15 -4.76
C LYS A 80 -4.37 -7.08 -3.27
N GLY A 81 -5.66 -7.06 -2.90
CA GLY A 81 -6.09 -7.04 -1.50
C GLY A 81 -5.69 -8.32 -0.77
N HIS A 82 -5.78 -9.47 -1.43
CA HIS A 82 -5.34 -10.75 -0.88
C HIS A 82 -3.82 -10.78 -0.66
N ALA A 83 -3.04 -10.28 -1.63
CA ALA A 83 -1.58 -10.19 -1.52
C ALA A 83 -1.15 -9.27 -0.35
N ILE A 84 -1.78 -8.10 -0.22
CA ILE A 84 -1.55 -7.18 0.89
C ILE A 84 -1.91 -7.83 2.23
N ARG A 85 -3.05 -8.50 2.34
CA ARG A 85 -3.47 -9.23 3.54
C ARG A 85 -2.44 -10.30 3.93
N THR A 86 -1.98 -11.08 2.96
CA THR A 86 -0.97 -12.12 3.15
C THR A 86 0.35 -11.54 3.67
N GLY A 87 0.86 -10.49 3.04
CA GLY A 87 2.09 -9.85 3.45
C GLY A 87 1.99 -9.17 4.82
N ILE A 88 0.90 -8.47 5.12
CA ILE A 88 0.67 -7.85 6.42
C ILE A 88 0.53 -8.92 7.52
N ALA A 89 -0.13 -10.05 7.26
CA ALA A 89 -0.22 -11.14 8.21
C ALA A 89 1.17 -11.67 8.59
N ALA A 90 2.09 -11.75 7.63
CA ALA A 90 3.47 -12.21 7.84
C ALA A 90 4.42 -11.15 8.42
N ALA A 91 4.06 -9.86 8.36
CA ALA A 91 4.91 -8.75 8.79
C ALA A 91 5.12 -8.72 10.32
N GLU A 92 6.36 -8.47 10.76
CA GLU A 92 6.75 -8.43 12.18
C GLU A 92 7.06 -7.02 12.70
N GLY A 93 7.31 -6.07 11.80
CA GLY A 93 7.70 -4.71 12.13
C GLY A 93 6.68 -3.96 13.00
N ARG A 94 7.19 -3.08 13.87
CA ARG A 94 6.37 -2.14 14.65
C ARG A 94 5.52 -1.24 13.75
N TYR A 95 6.10 -0.86 12.61
CA TYR A 95 5.41 -0.15 11.53
C TYR A 95 5.33 -1.07 10.33
N ILE A 96 4.18 -1.07 9.66
CA ILE A 96 3.96 -1.88 8.47
C ILE A 96 3.55 -0.94 7.35
N ALA A 97 4.32 -0.93 6.28
CA ALA A 97 4.00 -0.22 5.05
C ALA A 97 3.57 -1.21 3.98
N PHE A 98 2.74 -0.78 3.04
CA PHE A 98 2.75 -1.37 1.73
C PHE A 98 3.25 -0.36 0.68
N LEU A 99 3.90 -0.87 -0.34
CA LEU A 99 4.50 -0.13 -1.44
C LEU A 99 4.29 -0.92 -2.73
N ASP A 100 3.79 -0.27 -3.76
CA ASP A 100 3.65 -0.91 -5.07
C ASP A 100 5.01 -1.30 -5.63
N SER A 101 5.10 -2.50 -6.19
CA SER A 101 6.35 -3.11 -6.65
C SER A 101 6.95 -2.44 -7.89
N ASP A 102 6.19 -1.60 -8.60
CA ASP A 102 6.66 -0.88 -9.78
C ASP A 102 7.48 0.38 -9.47
N LEU A 103 7.56 0.77 -8.19
CA LEU A 103 8.25 1.94 -7.65
C LEU A 103 7.88 3.27 -8.35
N GLU A 104 6.66 3.40 -8.91
CA GLU A 104 6.15 4.72 -9.33
C GLU A 104 6.22 5.73 -8.17
N LEU A 105 6.06 5.24 -6.95
CA LEU A 105 6.31 5.97 -5.71
C LEU A 105 7.61 5.46 -5.08
N PRO A 106 8.64 6.30 -4.97
CA PRO A 106 9.94 5.85 -4.50
C PRO A 106 9.93 5.51 -2.99
N PRO A 107 10.66 4.46 -2.55
CA PRO A 107 10.66 4.01 -1.15
C PRO A 107 11.20 5.06 -0.17
N ILE A 108 11.95 6.05 -0.62
CA ILE A 108 12.43 7.16 0.22
C ILE A 108 11.29 7.97 0.87
N LEU A 109 10.09 7.95 0.31
CA LEU A 109 8.90 8.57 0.88
C LEU A 109 8.57 8.01 2.27
N LEU A 110 8.89 6.75 2.54
CA LEU A 110 8.67 6.12 3.85
C LEU A 110 9.46 6.81 4.97
N LYS A 111 10.60 7.46 4.66
CA LYS A 111 11.32 8.28 5.63
C LYS A 111 10.47 9.45 6.14
N ARG A 112 9.80 10.15 5.23
CA ARG A 112 8.87 11.24 5.57
C ARG A 112 7.65 10.69 6.32
N PHE A 113 7.08 9.58 5.89
CA PHE A 113 5.91 8.96 6.51
C PHE A 113 6.19 8.55 7.96
N LEU A 114 7.35 7.96 8.24
CA LEU A 114 7.78 7.62 9.61
C LEU A 114 7.93 8.87 10.48
N LYS A 115 8.44 9.97 9.92
CA LYS A 115 8.55 11.27 10.60
C LYS A 115 7.16 11.83 10.89
N ASP A 116 6.30 11.94 9.88
CA ASP A 116 4.96 12.50 10.01
C ASP A 116 4.10 11.69 10.99
N MET A 117 4.22 10.34 10.97
CA MET A 117 3.54 9.46 11.93
C MET A 117 3.91 9.78 13.38
N LYS A 118 5.18 10.05 13.67
CA LYS A 118 5.66 10.39 15.01
C LYS A 118 5.25 11.81 15.40
N GLU A 119 5.50 12.79 14.55
CA GLU A 119 5.26 14.21 14.84
C GLU A 119 3.79 14.53 15.00
N GLN A 120 2.94 13.90 14.19
CA GLN A 120 1.50 14.11 14.25
C GLN A 120 0.79 13.13 15.17
N ASN A 121 1.50 12.18 15.79
CA ASN A 121 0.92 11.07 16.54
C ASN A 121 -0.19 10.36 15.72
N ALA A 122 0.11 10.07 14.46
CA ALA A 122 -0.82 9.40 13.55
C ALA A 122 -0.78 7.88 13.75
N ASP A 123 -1.89 7.22 13.45
CA ASP A 123 -1.99 5.76 13.42
C ASP A 123 -1.75 5.21 12.02
N ILE A 124 -2.08 6.03 11.01
CA ILE A 124 -1.93 5.72 9.59
C ILE A 124 -1.42 6.97 8.88
N VAL A 125 -0.45 6.80 7.98
CA VAL A 125 0.00 7.85 7.04
C VAL A 125 -0.17 7.32 5.63
N ILE A 126 -0.88 8.08 4.79
CA ILE A 126 -1.11 7.75 3.39
C ILE A 126 -0.47 8.78 2.48
N GLY A 127 0.04 8.36 1.34
CA GLY A 127 0.43 9.28 0.29
C GLY A 127 -0.80 9.95 -0.33
N SER A 128 -0.76 11.23 -0.58
CA SER A 128 -1.88 11.94 -1.19
C SER A 128 -1.46 12.78 -2.39
N LYS A 129 -2.03 12.47 -3.55
CA LYS A 129 -1.88 13.28 -4.77
C LYS A 129 -2.52 14.67 -4.63
N LEU A 130 -3.48 14.81 -3.73
CA LEU A 130 -4.20 16.06 -3.50
C LEU A 130 -3.61 16.88 -2.35
N HIS A 131 -2.53 16.40 -1.71
CA HIS A 131 -1.82 17.18 -0.70
C HIS A 131 -1.21 18.46 -1.32
N PRO A 132 -1.29 19.63 -0.66
CA PRO A 132 -0.80 20.89 -1.22
C PRO A 132 0.67 20.90 -1.65
N GLU A 133 1.51 20.15 -0.95
CA GLU A 133 2.94 20.02 -1.25
C GLU A 133 3.27 18.93 -2.29
N SER A 134 2.27 18.18 -2.77
CA SER A 134 2.52 17.12 -3.76
C SER A 134 2.85 17.70 -5.12
N LYS A 135 3.91 17.18 -5.73
CA LYS A 135 4.36 17.56 -7.06
C LYS A 135 3.90 16.53 -8.09
N LEU A 136 2.95 16.93 -8.91
CA LEU A 136 2.34 16.05 -9.90
C LEU A 136 2.37 16.68 -11.28
N HIS A 137 2.99 16.00 -12.22
CA HIS A 137 2.76 16.26 -13.65
C HIS A 137 1.56 15.41 -14.11
N TYR A 138 0.33 15.96 -13.97
CA TYR A 138 -0.90 15.19 -14.09
C TYR A 138 -1.97 15.90 -14.92
N PRO A 139 -2.62 15.25 -15.90
CA PRO A 139 -3.67 15.87 -16.71
C PRO A 139 -4.87 16.33 -15.88
N MET A 140 -5.38 17.54 -16.15
CA MET A 140 -6.50 18.18 -15.42
C MET A 140 -7.75 17.27 -15.30
N LEU A 141 -8.08 16.52 -16.37
CA LEU A 141 -9.26 15.63 -16.37
C LEU A 141 -9.19 14.56 -15.28
N ARG A 142 -8.01 13.99 -15.03
CA ARG A 142 -7.82 12.99 -13.97
C ARG A 142 -7.96 13.61 -12.57
N LYS A 143 -7.59 14.88 -12.39
CA LYS A 143 -7.82 15.60 -11.11
C LYS A 143 -9.30 15.70 -10.80
N ILE A 144 -10.13 16.02 -11.80
CA ILE A 144 -11.59 16.13 -11.64
C ILE A 144 -12.19 14.78 -11.27
N MET A 145 -11.78 13.70 -11.93
CA MET A 145 -12.26 12.34 -11.61
C MET A 145 -11.85 11.91 -10.20
N SER A 146 -10.61 12.16 -9.79
CA SER A 146 -10.12 11.87 -8.44
C SER A 146 -10.89 12.66 -7.38
N TYR A 147 -11.20 13.92 -7.64
CA TYR A 147 -11.97 14.74 -6.72
C TYR A 147 -13.44 14.28 -6.60
N GLY A 148 -14.07 13.89 -7.71
CA GLY A 148 -15.41 13.31 -7.69
C GLY A 148 -15.47 12.01 -6.88
N TYR A 149 -14.47 11.15 -7.05
CA TYR A 149 -14.34 9.91 -6.28
C TYR A 149 -14.12 10.18 -4.78
N TYR A 150 -13.25 11.12 -4.45
CA TYR A 150 -13.08 11.58 -3.07
C TYR A 150 -14.40 12.04 -2.43
N LEU A 151 -15.17 12.85 -3.14
CA LEU A 151 -16.45 13.37 -2.61
C LEU A 151 -17.44 12.25 -2.31
N MET A 152 -17.48 11.24 -3.19
CA MET A 152 -18.29 10.04 -3.01
C MET A 152 -17.85 9.26 -1.76
N LEU A 153 -16.55 9.01 -1.58
CA LEU A 153 -16.03 8.29 -0.42
C LEU A 153 -16.26 9.04 0.89
N LYS A 154 -16.13 10.38 0.86
CA LYS A 154 -16.43 11.24 2.01
C LYS A 154 -17.91 11.12 2.43
N MET A 155 -18.83 11.11 1.47
CA MET A 155 -20.26 10.92 1.76
C MET A 155 -20.58 9.49 2.25
N MET A 156 -19.93 8.48 1.67
CA MET A 156 -20.22 7.08 2.01
C MET A 156 -19.62 6.65 3.34
N PHE A 157 -18.37 7.03 3.63
CA PHE A 157 -17.59 6.49 4.74
C PHE A 157 -17.17 7.53 5.77
N HIS A 158 -17.54 8.82 5.57
CA HIS A 158 -17.07 9.95 6.38
C HIS A 158 -15.55 10.06 6.47
N LEU A 159 -14.85 9.58 5.42
CA LEU A 159 -13.40 9.67 5.34
C LEU A 159 -12.98 11.12 5.09
N ASN A 160 -12.11 11.65 5.93
CA ASN A 160 -11.52 12.99 5.77
C ASN A 160 -10.18 12.94 5.02
N THR A 161 -9.94 11.89 4.23
CA THR A 161 -8.74 11.69 3.43
C THR A 161 -9.04 11.92 1.96
N HIS A 162 -8.17 12.64 1.27
CA HIS A 162 -8.39 13.05 -0.12
C HIS A 162 -7.98 11.97 -1.15
N ASP A 163 -7.02 11.11 -0.80
CA ASP A 163 -6.52 10.07 -1.72
C ASP A 163 -6.41 8.71 -1.01
N THR A 164 -7.39 7.86 -1.22
CA THR A 164 -7.44 6.54 -0.57
C THR A 164 -6.69 5.46 -1.35
N GLN A 165 -6.39 5.65 -2.65
CA GLN A 165 -5.88 4.62 -3.55
C GLN A 165 -4.39 4.80 -3.92
N THR A 166 -3.64 5.56 -3.15
CA THR A 166 -2.20 5.73 -3.38
C THR A 166 -1.45 4.44 -3.05
N GLY A 167 -0.53 4.04 -3.92
CA GLY A 167 0.25 2.80 -3.79
C GLY A 167 1.31 2.79 -2.68
N ILE A 168 1.25 3.73 -1.73
CA ILE A 168 2.13 3.80 -0.56
C ILE A 168 1.35 4.23 0.67
N LYS A 169 1.40 3.43 1.73
CA LYS A 169 0.78 3.71 3.04
C LYS A 169 1.61 3.12 4.16
N LEU A 170 1.58 3.76 5.33
CA LEU A 170 2.27 3.33 6.54
C LEU A 170 1.28 3.23 7.70
N PHE A 171 1.37 2.17 8.46
CA PHE A 171 0.48 1.85 9.57
C PHE A 171 1.26 1.48 10.83
N LYS A 172 0.69 1.74 11.99
CA LYS A 172 1.10 1.04 13.20
C LYS A 172 0.63 -0.42 13.16
N LYS A 173 1.49 -1.36 13.60
CA LYS A 173 1.18 -2.80 13.61
C LYS A 173 -0.11 -3.11 14.35
N GLU A 174 -0.29 -2.51 15.53
CA GLU A 174 -1.45 -2.69 16.39
C GLU A 174 -2.76 -2.17 15.76
N VAL A 175 -2.68 -1.35 14.74
CA VAL A 175 -3.84 -0.82 14.00
C VAL A 175 -4.16 -1.70 12.82
N ILE A 176 -3.17 -2.03 11.99
CA ILE A 176 -3.44 -2.70 10.71
C ILE A 176 -3.72 -4.20 10.86
N LYS A 177 -3.05 -4.89 11.78
CA LYS A 177 -3.23 -6.34 11.94
C LYS A 177 -4.67 -6.74 12.27
N PRO A 178 -5.36 -6.11 13.24
CA PRO A 178 -6.77 -6.40 13.52
C PRO A 178 -7.70 -6.07 12.34
N ILE A 179 -7.43 -4.99 11.61
CA ILE A 179 -8.22 -4.60 10.44
C ILE A 179 -8.10 -5.66 9.34
N VAL A 180 -6.88 -6.03 9.00
CA VAL A 180 -6.61 -6.97 7.90
C VAL A 180 -7.14 -8.38 8.21
N SER A 181 -7.20 -8.79 9.47
CA SER A 181 -7.81 -10.06 9.87
C SER A 181 -9.32 -10.13 9.59
N GLN A 182 -9.99 -8.97 9.49
CA GLN A 182 -11.42 -8.86 9.23
C GLN A 182 -11.74 -8.41 7.80
N MET A 183 -10.73 -7.96 7.06
CA MET A 183 -10.86 -7.47 5.69
C MET A 183 -11.32 -8.57 4.74
N GLN A 184 -12.29 -8.27 3.88
CA GLN A 184 -12.86 -9.19 2.90
C GLN A 184 -12.62 -8.77 1.46
N ALA A 185 -12.24 -7.50 1.21
CA ALA A 185 -11.98 -7.04 -0.14
C ALA A 185 -10.68 -7.64 -0.68
N GLU A 186 -10.78 -8.37 -1.77
CA GLU A 186 -9.64 -9.01 -2.46
C GLU A 186 -9.13 -8.16 -3.63
N GLY A 187 -10.01 -7.34 -4.23
CA GLY A 187 -9.72 -6.45 -5.35
C GLY A 187 -9.20 -5.08 -4.91
N TYR A 188 -9.43 -4.06 -5.75
CA TYR A 188 -8.94 -2.69 -5.53
C TYR A 188 -9.64 -1.94 -4.39
N ALA A 189 -10.80 -2.42 -3.90
CA ALA A 189 -11.50 -1.79 -2.78
C ALA A 189 -10.88 -2.08 -1.40
N PHE A 190 -9.82 -2.90 -1.32
CA PHE A 190 -9.13 -3.20 -0.06
C PHE A 190 -8.64 -1.93 0.65
N ASP A 191 -8.12 -0.96 -0.10
CA ASP A 191 -7.66 0.33 0.41
C ASP A 191 -8.77 1.08 1.16
N ILE A 192 -9.96 1.09 0.55
CA ILE A 192 -11.13 1.77 1.11
C ILE A 192 -11.61 1.03 2.36
N GLU A 193 -11.65 -0.31 2.31
CA GLU A 193 -12.09 -1.10 3.45
C GLU A 193 -11.17 -0.89 4.66
N ILE A 194 -9.84 -0.92 4.47
CA ILE A 194 -8.87 -0.64 5.54
C ILE A 194 -9.10 0.75 6.14
N LEU A 195 -9.17 1.79 5.33
CA LEU A 195 -9.30 3.16 5.82
C LEU A 195 -10.66 3.42 6.45
N ALA A 196 -11.73 2.84 5.91
CA ALA A 196 -13.07 2.97 6.47
C ALA A 196 -13.21 2.26 7.82
N MET A 197 -12.61 1.06 7.98
CA MET A 197 -12.56 0.36 9.26
C MET A 197 -11.74 1.15 10.29
N ALA A 198 -10.57 1.66 9.88
CA ALA A 198 -9.74 2.51 10.74
C ALA A 198 -10.47 3.77 11.20
N ALA A 199 -11.18 4.45 10.30
CA ALA A 199 -11.96 5.64 10.63
C ALA A 199 -13.13 5.32 11.59
N LYS A 200 -13.81 4.18 11.40
CA LYS A 200 -14.85 3.70 12.30
C LYS A 200 -14.32 3.46 13.73
N ASP A 201 -13.08 2.98 13.84
CA ASP A 201 -12.38 2.75 15.11
C ASP A 201 -11.76 4.04 15.68
N GLY A 202 -12.01 5.19 15.09
CA GLY A 202 -11.49 6.48 15.55
C GLY A 202 -9.98 6.65 15.37
N ARG A 203 -9.34 5.88 14.47
CA ARG A 203 -7.90 5.97 14.22
C ARG A 203 -7.55 7.24 13.47
N LYS A 204 -6.43 7.84 13.87
CA LYS A 204 -5.93 9.06 13.25
C LYS A 204 -5.20 8.77 11.94
N ILE A 205 -5.78 9.23 10.83
CA ILE A 205 -5.22 9.12 9.48
C ILE A 205 -4.66 10.48 9.07
N CYS A 206 -3.41 10.52 8.64
CA CYS A 206 -2.75 11.71 8.11
C CYS A 206 -2.34 11.49 6.65
N GLU A 207 -2.30 12.57 5.89
CA GLU A 207 -1.83 12.58 4.51
C GLU A 207 -0.42 13.16 4.44
N ALA A 208 0.43 12.55 3.64
CA ALA A 208 1.77 13.03 3.34
C ALA A 208 1.90 13.37 1.84
N PRO A 209 2.70 14.39 1.49
CA PRO A 209 2.93 14.72 0.10
C PRO A 209 3.69 13.61 -0.61
N ILE A 210 3.38 13.45 -1.89
CA ILE A 210 4.09 12.55 -2.79
C ILE A 210 4.63 13.32 -4.01
N GLU A 211 5.72 12.81 -4.56
CA GLU A 211 6.25 13.25 -5.84
C GLU A 211 6.12 12.10 -6.83
N LEU A 212 5.33 12.31 -7.88
CA LEU A 212 5.14 11.37 -8.98
C LEU A 212 5.87 11.92 -10.21
N ASN A 213 6.97 11.28 -10.56
CA ASN A 213 7.61 11.47 -11.84
C ASN A 213 7.00 10.51 -12.85
N TYR A 214 6.04 10.99 -13.62
CA TYR A 214 5.41 10.23 -14.69
C TYR A 214 6.42 10.11 -15.85
N SER A 215 7.41 9.23 -15.72
CA SER A 215 8.42 8.94 -16.74
C SER A 215 8.09 7.67 -17.56
N ARG A 216 6.88 7.14 -17.44
CA ARG A 216 6.47 6.05 -18.34
C ARG A 216 6.21 6.59 -19.72
N ASP A 217 7.09 6.21 -20.59
CA ASP A 217 6.91 6.27 -22.05
C ASP A 217 5.53 5.68 -22.39
N ASP A 218 4.58 6.53 -22.83
CA ASP A 218 3.23 6.13 -23.25
C ASP A 218 3.24 5.06 -24.35
N SER A 219 4.41 4.72 -24.90
CA SER A 219 4.64 3.71 -25.92
C SER A 219 4.65 2.26 -25.40
N LYS A 220 4.78 2.02 -24.08
CA LYS A 220 4.80 0.67 -23.50
C LYS A 220 3.54 0.35 -22.71
N GLY A 221 2.39 0.39 -23.35
CA GLY A 221 1.21 -0.42 -22.97
C GLY A 221 0.74 -0.38 -21.52
N GLY A 222 0.95 0.69 -20.77
CA GLY A 222 0.38 0.87 -19.45
C GLY A 222 -1.15 0.74 -19.55
N ARG A 223 -1.74 -0.27 -18.89
CA ARG A 223 -3.18 -0.55 -18.94
C ARG A 223 -3.95 0.71 -18.56
N ARG A 224 -4.54 1.38 -19.55
CA ARG A 224 -5.44 2.51 -19.31
C ARG A 224 -6.61 2.00 -18.47
N ILE A 225 -6.84 2.62 -17.31
CA ILE A 225 -8.03 2.36 -16.52
C ILE A 225 -9.24 2.69 -17.38
N GLY A 226 -9.94 1.66 -17.81
CA GLY A 226 -11.13 1.78 -18.65
C GLY A 226 -12.38 2.07 -17.81
N LEU A 227 -13.47 2.49 -18.48
CA LEU A 227 -14.78 2.68 -17.81
C LEU A 227 -15.26 1.42 -17.05
N LYS A 228 -14.88 0.23 -17.53
CA LYS A 228 -15.19 -1.04 -16.86
C LYS A 228 -14.45 -1.19 -15.52
N ASP A 229 -13.19 -0.75 -15.45
CA ASP A 229 -12.41 -0.81 -14.22
C ASP A 229 -12.96 0.19 -13.19
N VAL A 230 -13.38 1.38 -13.62
CA VAL A 230 -14.05 2.37 -12.76
C VAL A 230 -15.36 1.83 -12.21
N ALA A 231 -16.19 1.21 -13.06
CA ALA A 231 -17.44 0.60 -12.63
C ALA A 231 -17.20 -0.56 -11.64
N LYS A 232 -16.15 -1.36 -11.86
CA LYS A 232 -15.76 -2.45 -10.94
C LYS A 232 -15.39 -1.89 -9.57
N VAL A 233 -14.50 -0.90 -9.52
CA VAL A 233 -14.08 -0.26 -8.26
C VAL A 233 -15.28 0.35 -7.54
N PHE A 234 -16.20 0.99 -8.29
CA PHE A 234 -17.43 1.54 -7.70
C PHE A 234 -18.30 0.46 -7.06
N ASN A 235 -18.56 -0.64 -7.77
CA ASN A 235 -19.37 -1.74 -7.24
C ASN A 235 -18.74 -2.39 -6.01
N GLU A 236 -17.42 -2.64 -6.04
CA GLU A 236 -16.67 -3.15 -4.89
C GLU A 236 -16.77 -2.18 -3.70
N THR A 237 -16.70 -0.87 -3.95
CA THR A 237 -16.84 0.18 -2.91
C THR A 237 -18.22 0.16 -2.25
N VAL A 238 -19.28 0.01 -3.04
CA VAL A 238 -20.66 -0.11 -2.54
C VAL A 238 -20.82 -1.37 -1.70
N GLU A 239 -20.21 -2.46 -2.11
CA GLU A 239 -20.26 -3.72 -1.36
C GLU A 239 -19.53 -3.62 -0.02
N VAL A 240 -18.36 -2.96 0.04
CA VAL A 240 -17.67 -2.64 1.30
C VAL A 240 -18.61 -1.86 2.23
N LYS A 241 -19.29 -0.83 1.72
CA LYS A 241 -20.25 -0.05 2.53
C LYS A 241 -21.36 -0.92 3.09
N ARG A 242 -21.94 -1.79 2.26
CA ARG A 242 -23.02 -2.71 2.68
C ARG A 242 -22.56 -3.65 3.80
N ARG A 243 -21.38 -4.25 3.65
CA ARG A 243 -20.79 -5.15 4.67
C ARG A 243 -20.54 -4.44 6.00
N MET A 244 -19.99 -3.22 5.96
CA MET A 244 -19.75 -2.44 7.18
C MET A 244 -21.02 -2.08 7.95
N HIS A 245 -22.16 -1.96 7.27
CA HIS A 245 -23.47 -1.74 7.93
C HIS A 245 -24.05 -3.00 8.58
N THR A 246 -23.77 -4.17 8.03
CA THR A 246 -24.30 -5.43 8.56
C THR A 246 -23.53 -5.95 9.80
N HIS A 247 -22.27 -5.57 9.96
CA HIS A 247 -21.45 -5.94 11.13
C HIS A 247 -21.52 -4.92 12.29
N GLY A 248 -22.39 -3.93 12.20
CA GLY A 248 -22.61 -2.89 13.21
C GLY A 248 -23.91 -3.03 14.00
N ARG A 249 -24.59 -4.18 13.91
CA ARG A 249 -25.79 -4.51 14.70
C ARG A 249 -25.50 -5.61 15.69
#